data_7ea3091df341318a83b1005c883157c4
#
_entry.id   7ea3091df341318a83b1005c883157c4
#
_cell.length_a   1.000
_cell.length_b   1.000
_cell.length_c   1.000
_cell.angle_alpha   90.00
_cell.angle_beta   90.00
_cell.angle_gamma   90.00
#
_symmetry.space_group_name_H-M   'P 1'
#
loop_
_entity.id
_entity.type
_entity.pdbx_description
1 polymer ?
#
loop_
_entity_poly.entity_id
_entity_poly.type
_entity_poly.pdbx_seq_one_letter_code
_entity_poly.pdbx_strand_id
1 'polypeptide(L)'
;QRFKDLIAGDNSESGMLARKFLIEDNDVKVLLLSATPYKPYSTLEELSETGEGHYQEFMQVMDFLMNDDQKKHQFHQVWSDYSRHLAEIKTEHYTVLVAEKTRAEDEMYRCVCRTERLSDAIFDRSKATEMTEITTEDIRSYTELQMLMDSLSLGKFPIEYVKSAPYLLSFMNYRVKDKIVDALEKQGDYRLVEQSTSMLLRRTRINRYEKIPCNNGRLQTLFNEAFSRERNGAELLLWIPASRPYYSTKSVFDKNKGYSKTLVFSSWEMVPRMIAGLTSYEAERLTGGRLGNREDAKQMR
;
A
#
# COMPACT_ATOMS: atom_id res chain seq x y z
N GLN A 1 8.74 -16.64 -0.02
CA GLN A 1 8.30 -17.91 -0.64
C GLN A 1 9.30 -18.43 -1.65
N ARG A 2 9.72 -17.67 -2.69
CA ARG A 2 10.74 -18.12 -3.67
C ARG A 2 12.10 -18.49 -3.04
N PHE A 3 12.49 -17.83 -1.97
CA PHE A 3 13.74 -18.13 -1.25
C PHE A 3 13.61 -19.44 -0.45
N LYS A 4 12.45 -19.69 0.15
CA LYS A 4 12.13 -20.97 0.81
C LYS A 4 12.15 -22.14 -0.18
N ASP A 5 11.50 -21.97 -1.31
CA ASP A 5 11.39 -23.00 -2.36
C ASP A 5 12.79 -23.37 -2.90
N LEU A 6 13.66 -22.35 -3.05
CA LEU A 6 15.07 -22.54 -3.44
C LEU A 6 15.91 -23.28 -2.40
N ILE A 7 15.65 -23.08 -1.10
CA ILE A 7 16.43 -23.69 -0.02
C ILE A 7 15.87 -25.05 0.38
N ALA A 8 14.54 -25.22 0.39
CA ALA A 8 13.88 -26.35 1.05
C ALA A 8 13.72 -27.64 0.22
N GLY A 9 14.11 -27.67 -1.05
CA GLY A 9 13.96 -28.92 -1.77
C GLY A 9 14.07 -28.89 -3.28
N ASP A 10 14.39 -27.76 -3.86
CA ASP A 10 14.59 -27.69 -5.29
C ASP A 10 15.93 -28.37 -5.68
N ASN A 11 15.83 -29.53 -6.35
CA ASN A 11 16.97 -30.26 -6.92
C ASN A 11 17.46 -29.63 -8.23
N SER A 12 16.96 -28.45 -8.60
CA SER A 12 17.51 -27.69 -9.71
C SER A 12 18.94 -27.22 -9.43
N GLU A 13 19.69 -26.92 -10.48
CA GLU A 13 21.04 -26.34 -10.33
C GLU A 13 21.01 -25.06 -9.48
N SER A 14 19.98 -24.24 -9.62
CA SER A 14 19.77 -23.02 -8.85
C SER A 14 19.55 -23.31 -7.35
N GLY A 15 18.77 -24.33 -7.02
CA GLY A 15 18.54 -24.76 -5.64
C GLY A 15 19.80 -25.37 -4.99
N MET A 16 20.56 -26.16 -5.74
CA MET A 16 21.85 -26.69 -5.26
C MET A 16 22.87 -25.56 -5.04
N LEU A 17 22.95 -24.60 -5.96
CA LEU A 17 23.82 -23.45 -5.82
C LEU A 17 23.45 -22.57 -4.63
N ALA A 18 22.17 -22.31 -4.44
CA ALA A 18 21.67 -21.53 -3.30
C ALA A 18 21.98 -22.20 -1.96
N ARG A 19 21.79 -23.51 -1.84
CA ARG A 19 22.17 -24.29 -0.65
C ARG A 19 23.67 -24.24 -0.38
N LYS A 20 24.47 -24.42 -1.43
CA LYS A 20 25.92 -24.39 -1.33
C LYS A 20 26.44 -23.04 -0.88
N PHE A 21 25.81 -21.94 -1.33
CA PHE A 21 26.18 -20.58 -0.94
C PHE A 21 25.66 -20.16 0.43
N LEU A 22 24.45 -20.59 0.81
CA LEU A 22 23.74 -20.01 1.94
C LEU A 22 23.70 -20.90 3.18
N ILE A 23 23.89 -22.23 3.02
CA ILE A 23 23.70 -23.21 4.11
C ILE A 23 24.96 -24.02 4.40
N GLU A 24 25.74 -24.40 3.37
CA GLU A 24 26.96 -25.14 3.59
C GLU A 24 28.00 -24.26 4.31
N ASP A 25 28.81 -24.92 5.16
CA ASP A 25 29.85 -24.27 5.98
C ASP A 25 31.01 -23.73 5.12
N ASN A 26 30.67 -22.68 4.41
CA ASN A 26 31.60 -21.85 3.67
C ASN A 26 31.81 -20.58 4.46
N ASP A 27 32.98 -19.99 4.42
CA ASP A 27 33.28 -18.69 5.06
C ASP A 27 32.53 -17.51 4.37
N VAL A 28 31.31 -17.78 3.95
CA VAL A 28 30.42 -16.83 3.27
C VAL A 28 29.53 -16.14 4.31
N LYS A 29 29.65 -14.82 4.36
CA LYS A 29 28.79 -13.98 5.20
C LYS A 29 27.61 -13.48 4.39
N VAL A 30 26.39 -13.70 4.91
CA VAL A 30 25.14 -13.33 4.25
C VAL A 30 24.53 -12.10 4.94
N LEU A 31 24.26 -11.06 4.16
CA LEU A 31 23.51 -9.87 4.60
C LEU A 31 22.17 -9.83 3.87
N LEU A 32 21.08 -9.94 4.61
CA LEU A 32 19.71 -9.77 4.09
C LEU A 32 19.25 -8.33 4.30
N LEU A 33 18.84 -7.68 3.22
CA LEU A 33 18.26 -6.34 3.26
C LEU A 33 16.77 -6.39 2.92
N SER A 34 15.94 -5.90 3.82
CA SER A 34 14.50 -5.84 3.64
C SER A 34 13.93 -4.58 4.26
N ALA A 35 13.01 -3.92 3.56
CA ALA A 35 12.22 -2.82 4.12
C ALA A 35 11.10 -3.33 5.03
N THR A 36 10.62 -4.55 4.80
CA THR A 36 9.51 -5.18 5.52
C THR A 36 9.85 -6.65 5.76
N PRO A 37 10.68 -6.97 6.78
CA PRO A 37 11.11 -8.35 7.03
C PRO A 37 9.94 -9.27 7.38
N TYR A 38 8.84 -8.72 7.87
CA TYR A 38 7.58 -9.43 8.13
C TYR A 38 6.41 -8.44 8.04
N LYS A 39 5.22 -8.95 7.75
CA LYS A 39 3.99 -8.18 7.87
C LYS A 39 3.47 -8.30 9.31
N PRO A 40 3.13 -7.18 9.98
CA PRO A 40 2.67 -7.23 11.37
C PRO A 40 1.29 -7.86 11.54
N TYR A 41 0.50 -7.95 10.46
CA TYR A 41 -0.86 -8.49 10.47
C TYR A 41 -1.08 -9.41 9.28
N SER A 42 -1.69 -10.57 9.54
CA SER A 42 -2.25 -11.45 8.51
C SER A 42 -3.76 -11.23 8.47
N THR A 43 -4.33 -11.10 7.29
CA THR A 43 -5.80 -11.10 7.14
C THR A 43 -6.32 -12.51 7.27
N LEU A 44 -7.60 -12.66 7.67
CA LEU A 44 -8.25 -13.98 7.72
C LEU A 44 -8.27 -14.67 6.35
N GLU A 45 -8.32 -13.89 5.28
CA GLU A 45 -8.27 -14.39 3.90
C GLU A 45 -6.87 -14.93 3.56
N GLU A 46 -5.81 -14.20 3.91
CA GLU A 46 -4.42 -14.67 3.73
C GLU A 46 -4.15 -15.94 4.53
N LEU A 47 -4.66 -16.06 5.76
CA LEU A 47 -4.55 -17.27 6.58
C LEU A 47 -5.31 -18.46 5.95
N SER A 48 -6.44 -18.21 5.29
CA SER A 48 -7.22 -19.26 4.62
C SER A 48 -6.61 -19.73 3.30
N GLU A 49 -5.87 -18.87 2.60
CA GLU A 49 -5.27 -19.19 1.30
C GLU A 49 -3.89 -19.85 1.42
N THR A 50 -3.08 -19.43 2.39
CA THR A 50 -1.69 -19.90 2.53
C THR A 50 -1.49 -20.92 3.64
N GLY A 51 -2.42 -21.02 4.60
CA GLY A 51 -2.31 -21.89 5.79
C GLY A 51 -1.19 -21.50 6.75
N GLU A 52 -0.32 -20.57 6.38
CA GLU A 52 0.80 -20.09 7.16
C GLU A 52 0.67 -18.59 7.43
N GLY A 53 0.65 -18.20 8.70
CA GLY A 53 0.66 -16.79 9.09
C GLY A 53 2.04 -16.15 8.92
N HIS A 54 2.07 -14.85 8.70
CA HIS A 54 3.32 -14.06 8.61
C HIS A 54 4.25 -14.23 9.82
N TYR A 55 3.69 -14.64 10.95
CA TYR A 55 4.46 -15.02 12.13
C TYR A 55 5.41 -16.18 11.86
N GLN A 56 4.95 -17.21 11.16
CA GLN A 56 5.79 -18.36 10.81
C GLN A 56 6.89 -17.98 9.82
N GLU A 57 6.59 -17.09 8.86
CA GLU A 57 7.61 -16.55 7.94
C GLU A 57 8.72 -15.80 8.69
N PHE A 58 8.35 -15.00 9.69
CA PHE A 58 9.30 -14.32 10.55
C PHE A 58 10.19 -15.30 11.31
N MET A 59 9.60 -16.32 11.95
CA MET A 59 10.34 -17.34 12.69
C MET A 59 11.32 -18.10 11.80
N GLN A 60 10.96 -18.41 10.56
CA GLN A 60 11.85 -19.07 9.60
C GLN A 60 13.02 -18.18 9.15
N VAL A 61 12.79 -16.87 9.02
CA VAL A 61 13.88 -15.93 8.75
C VAL A 61 14.84 -15.88 9.93
N MET A 62 14.33 -15.85 11.15
CA MET A 62 15.16 -15.87 12.36
C MET A 62 15.96 -17.18 12.49
N ASP A 63 15.34 -18.33 12.20
CA ASP A 63 16.02 -19.63 12.18
C ASP A 63 17.16 -19.68 11.15
N PHE A 64 16.95 -19.07 9.99
CA PHE A 64 17.98 -18.96 8.97
C PHE A 64 19.15 -18.07 9.45
N LEU A 65 18.85 -16.92 10.07
CA LEU A 65 19.87 -15.97 10.51
C LEU A 65 20.71 -16.49 11.68
N MET A 66 20.12 -17.30 12.56
CA MET A 66 20.81 -17.77 13.76
C MET A 66 21.78 -18.93 13.53
N ASN A 67 21.62 -19.69 12.48
CA ASN A 67 22.50 -20.80 12.03
C ASN A 67 23.14 -21.69 13.14
N ASP A 68 22.49 -21.77 14.32
CA ASP A 68 22.94 -22.50 15.51
C ASP A 68 21.70 -23.00 16.24
N ASP A 69 21.57 -24.31 16.38
CA ASP A 69 20.35 -24.92 16.91
C ASP A 69 20.09 -24.55 18.38
N GLN A 70 21.12 -24.30 19.16
CA GLN A 70 20.97 -23.87 20.55
C GLN A 70 20.42 -22.44 20.60
N LYS A 71 20.92 -21.54 19.75
CA LYS A 71 20.42 -20.16 19.63
C LYS A 71 19.00 -20.10 19.10
N LYS A 72 18.67 -20.91 18.09
CA LYS A 72 17.30 -21.04 17.60
C LYS A 72 16.34 -21.46 18.71
N HIS A 73 16.70 -22.51 19.47
CA HIS A 73 15.87 -22.98 20.56
C HIS A 73 15.66 -21.91 21.64
N GLN A 74 16.71 -21.19 22.03
CA GLN A 74 16.65 -20.08 22.98
C GLN A 74 15.74 -18.96 22.46
N PHE A 75 15.90 -18.56 21.20
CA PHE A 75 15.05 -17.54 20.59
C PHE A 75 13.58 -17.93 20.57
N HIS A 76 13.26 -19.15 20.13
CA HIS A 76 11.89 -19.66 20.11
C HIS A 76 11.25 -19.65 21.49
N GLN A 77 12.00 -20.05 22.52
CA GLN A 77 11.50 -20.03 23.90
C GLN A 77 11.20 -18.61 24.38
N VAL A 78 12.13 -17.68 24.22
CA VAL A 78 11.97 -16.29 24.66
C VAL A 78 10.83 -15.62 23.91
N TRP A 79 10.72 -15.87 22.61
CA TRP A 79 9.66 -15.30 21.79
C TRP A 79 8.27 -15.88 22.09
N SER A 80 8.20 -17.17 22.41
CA SER A 80 6.97 -17.84 22.86
C SER A 80 6.49 -17.27 24.21
N ASP A 81 7.41 -17.08 25.16
CA ASP A 81 7.09 -16.52 26.47
C ASP A 81 6.56 -15.08 26.34
N TYR A 82 7.21 -14.25 25.54
CA TYR A 82 6.73 -12.90 25.21
C TYR A 82 5.34 -12.91 24.54
N SER A 83 5.14 -13.78 23.54
CA SER A 83 3.87 -13.86 22.82
C SER A 83 2.72 -14.33 23.73
N ARG A 84 2.99 -15.25 24.64
CA ARG A 84 2.02 -15.70 25.64
C ARG A 84 1.60 -14.59 26.59
N HIS A 85 2.57 -13.85 27.17
CA HIS A 85 2.28 -12.72 28.06
C HIS A 85 1.58 -11.57 27.33
N LEU A 86 1.90 -11.38 26.04
CA LEU A 86 1.22 -10.39 25.20
C LEU A 86 -0.26 -10.76 24.94
N ALA A 87 -0.56 -12.04 24.74
CA ALA A 87 -1.93 -12.50 24.57
C ALA A 87 -2.77 -12.44 25.86
N GLU A 88 -2.12 -12.49 27.03
CA GLU A 88 -2.75 -12.48 28.35
C GLU A 88 -2.59 -11.13 29.07
N ILE A 89 -2.58 -10.01 28.32
CA ILE A 89 -2.36 -8.68 28.92
C ILE A 89 -3.34 -8.42 30.04
N LYS A 90 -2.80 -8.28 31.26
CA LYS A 90 -3.50 -7.78 32.47
C LYS A 90 -2.67 -6.64 33.04
N THR A 91 -3.36 -5.63 33.55
CA THR A 91 -2.71 -4.43 34.11
C THR A 91 -1.69 -4.78 35.21
N GLU A 92 -1.93 -5.84 35.94
CA GLU A 92 -1.07 -6.33 37.05
C GLU A 92 0.26 -6.94 36.54
N HIS A 93 0.33 -7.38 35.30
CA HIS A 93 1.50 -8.05 34.71
C HIS A 93 2.28 -7.20 33.71
N TYR A 94 2.01 -5.91 33.63
CA TYR A 94 2.63 -5.02 32.65
C TYR A 94 4.16 -4.96 32.76
N THR A 95 4.70 -4.96 33.97
CA THR A 95 6.14 -4.96 34.22
C THR A 95 6.83 -6.24 33.70
N VAL A 96 6.18 -7.38 33.87
CA VAL A 96 6.67 -8.67 33.36
C VAL A 96 6.66 -8.65 31.84
N LEU A 97 5.58 -8.18 31.22
CA LEU A 97 5.48 -8.09 29.77
C LEU A 97 6.57 -7.18 29.17
N VAL A 98 6.88 -6.04 29.82
CA VAL A 98 7.96 -5.15 29.38
C VAL A 98 9.32 -5.83 29.47
N ALA A 99 9.58 -6.59 30.53
CA ALA A 99 10.81 -7.33 30.70
C ALA A 99 10.97 -8.43 29.64
N GLU A 100 9.91 -9.19 29.36
CA GLU A 100 9.92 -10.23 28.33
C GLU A 100 10.05 -9.63 26.92
N LYS A 101 9.41 -8.49 26.66
CA LYS A 101 9.60 -7.74 25.40
C LYS A 101 11.07 -7.36 25.20
N THR A 102 11.70 -6.75 26.21
CA THR A 102 13.11 -6.34 26.13
C THR A 102 14.00 -7.54 25.86
N ARG A 103 13.76 -8.65 26.55
CA ARG A 103 14.51 -9.88 26.36
C ARG A 103 14.35 -10.45 24.94
N ALA A 104 13.13 -10.42 24.39
CA ALA A 104 12.86 -10.85 23.01
C ALA A 104 13.54 -9.93 21.99
N GLU A 105 13.53 -8.62 22.23
CA GLU A 105 14.24 -7.63 21.40
C GLU A 105 15.75 -7.85 21.43
N ASP A 106 16.34 -8.08 22.60
CA ASP A 106 17.78 -8.33 22.75
C ASP A 106 18.23 -9.58 21.99
N GLU A 107 17.47 -10.66 22.04
CA GLU A 107 17.75 -11.87 21.27
C GLU A 107 17.62 -11.62 19.76
N MET A 108 16.62 -10.87 19.32
CA MET A 108 16.42 -10.52 17.92
C MET A 108 17.57 -9.65 17.40
N TYR A 109 17.99 -8.64 18.17
CA TYR A 109 19.01 -7.68 17.75
C TYR A 109 20.43 -8.28 17.67
N ARG A 110 20.63 -9.53 18.09
CA ARG A 110 21.90 -10.26 17.85
C ARG A 110 22.16 -10.55 16.38
N CYS A 111 21.10 -10.70 15.58
CA CYS A 111 21.21 -11.02 14.16
C CYS A 111 20.43 -10.07 13.24
N VAL A 112 19.62 -9.16 13.78
CA VAL A 112 18.85 -8.17 13.03
C VAL A 112 19.26 -6.77 13.46
N CYS A 113 19.63 -5.94 12.50
CA CYS A 113 19.83 -4.51 12.72
C CYS A 113 18.64 -3.74 12.16
N ARG A 114 18.04 -2.90 12.98
CA ARG A 114 17.05 -1.94 12.54
C ARG A 114 17.59 -0.54 12.74
N THR A 115 17.63 0.23 11.66
CA THR A 115 17.96 1.64 11.75
C THR A 115 16.74 2.40 12.24
N GLU A 116 16.71 2.77 13.50
CA GLU A 116 15.71 3.68 14.05
C GLU A 116 16.21 5.12 13.96
N ARG A 117 15.37 6.00 13.45
CA ARG A 117 15.65 7.42 13.49
C ARG A 117 15.27 7.93 14.89
N LEU A 118 16.27 8.27 15.68
CA LEU A 118 16.09 8.69 17.07
C LEU A 118 15.58 10.14 17.24
N SER A 119 15.48 10.93 16.15
CA SER A 119 15.03 12.32 16.25
C SER A 119 13.64 12.50 15.67
N ASP A 120 12.70 12.95 16.49
CA ASP A 120 11.36 13.41 16.07
C ASP A 120 11.41 14.68 15.21
N ALA A 121 12.56 15.35 15.12
CA ALA A 121 12.74 16.60 14.37
C ALA A 121 12.55 16.47 12.84
N ILE A 122 12.53 15.23 12.31
CA ILE A 122 12.33 14.97 10.88
C ILE A 122 10.85 14.74 10.55
N PHE A 123 10.03 14.48 11.56
CA PHE A 123 8.59 14.19 11.39
C PHE A 123 7.77 15.37 11.93
N ASP A 124 7.19 16.13 11.03
CA ASP A 124 6.15 17.07 11.41
C ASP A 124 4.84 16.31 11.62
N ARG A 125 4.54 16.00 12.88
CA ARG A 125 3.29 15.34 13.30
C ARG A 125 2.13 16.31 13.41
N SER A 126 2.36 17.61 13.30
CA SER A 126 1.30 18.62 13.46
C SER A 126 0.19 18.50 12.41
N LYS A 127 0.53 17.94 11.24
CA LYS A 127 -0.42 17.68 10.15
C LYS A 127 -1.04 16.29 10.17
N ALA A 128 -0.60 15.40 11.06
CA ALA A 128 -1.09 14.00 11.10
C ALA A 128 -2.55 13.89 11.60
N THR A 129 -3.17 14.98 12.01
CA THR A 129 -4.48 15.01 12.67
C THR A 129 -5.57 15.65 11.83
N GLU A 130 -5.31 16.06 10.60
CA GLU A 130 -6.40 16.47 9.71
C GLU A 130 -7.21 15.24 9.32
N MET A 131 -8.32 15.04 10.03
CA MET A 131 -9.27 13.99 9.71
C MET A 131 -9.83 14.25 8.31
N THR A 132 -9.72 13.25 7.46
CA THR A 132 -10.39 13.30 6.16
C THR A 132 -11.90 13.40 6.38
N GLU A 133 -12.51 14.48 5.93
CA GLU A 133 -13.95 14.66 6.03
C GLU A 133 -14.67 13.69 5.09
N ILE A 134 -15.76 13.10 5.59
CA ILE A 134 -16.65 12.32 4.75
C ILE A 134 -17.50 13.30 3.94
N THR A 135 -17.42 13.22 2.63
CA THR A 135 -18.15 14.08 1.71
C THR A 135 -19.50 13.44 1.28
N THR A 136 -20.38 14.25 0.73
CA THR A 136 -21.61 13.76 0.13
C THR A 136 -21.34 12.77 -1.00
N GLU A 137 -20.25 12.94 -1.70
CA GLU A 137 -19.79 12.08 -2.79
C GLU A 137 -19.35 10.70 -2.28
N ASP A 138 -18.75 10.61 -1.10
CA ASP A 138 -18.40 9.33 -0.46
C ASP A 138 -19.67 8.52 -0.17
N ILE A 139 -20.68 9.19 0.43
CA ILE A 139 -21.96 8.58 0.76
C ILE A 139 -22.66 8.13 -0.51
N ARG A 140 -22.71 8.98 -1.53
CA ARG A 140 -23.30 8.65 -2.83
C ARG A 140 -22.63 7.46 -3.48
N SER A 141 -21.29 7.40 -3.48
CA SER A 141 -20.54 6.29 -4.05
C SER A 141 -20.91 4.96 -3.39
N TYR A 142 -21.07 4.95 -2.06
CA TYR A 142 -21.51 3.77 -1.34
C TYR A 142 -22.94 3.39 -1.65
N THR A 143 -23.86 4.36 -1.62
CA THR A 143 -25.29 4.08 -1.85
C THR A 143 -25.57 3.62 -3.28
N GLU A 144 -24.93 4.22 -4.29
CA GLU A 144 -25.04 3.76 -5.67
C GLU A 144 -24.58 2.31 -5.85
N LEU A 145 -23.43 1.95 -5.26
CA LEU A 145 -22.92 0.57 -5.32
C LEU A 145 -23.81 -0.41 -4.54
N GLN A 146 -24.33 -0.02 -3.37
CA GLN A 146 -25.26 -0.85 -2.61
C GLN A 146 -26.57 -1.08 -3.38
N MET A 147 -27.13 -0.04 -4.00
CA MET A 147 -28.32 -0.18 -4.85
C MET A 147 -28.08 -1.14 -6.02
N LEU A 148 -26.90 -1.10 -6.63
CA LEU A 148 -26.52 -2.06 -7.67
C LEU A 148 -26.49 -3.48 -7.12
N MET A 149 -25.82 -3.70 -5.98
CA MET A 149 -25.74 -5.02 -5.34
C MET A 149 -27.13 -5.58 -4.97
N ASP A 150 -28.01 -4.73 -4.45
CA ASP A 150 -29.37 -5.11 -4.09
C ASP A 150 -30.18 -5.49 -5.33
N SER A 151 -30.07 -4.71 -6.42
CA SER A 151 -30.75 -5.02 -7.70
C SER A 151 -30.28 -6.34 -8.31
N LEU A 152 -29.01 -6.70 -8.11
CA LEU A 152 -28.41 -7.94 -8.59
C LEU A 152 -28.54 -9.10 -7.58
N SER A 153 -29.13 -8.89 -6.41
CA SER A 153 -29.26 -9.87 -5.31
C SER A 153 -27.91 -10.44 -4.84
N LEU A 154 -26.86 -9.61 -4.85
CA LEU A 154 -25.50 -10.01 -4.50
C LEU A 154 -25.12 -9.74 -3.02
N GLY A 155 -26.08 -9.23 -2.21
CA GLY A 155 -25.86 -8.93 -0.80
C GLY A 155 -25.19 -7.57 -0.56
N LYS A 156 -24.54 -7.40 0.60
CA LYS A 156 -23.96 -6.11 0.99
C LYS A 156 -22.59 -5.89 0.32
N PHE A 157 -22.39 -4.65 -0.17
CA PHE A 157 -21.09 -4.25 -0.69
C PHE A 157 -20.12 -3.92 0.47
N PRO A 158 -18.88 -4.42 0.44
CA PRO A 158 -17.91 -4.10 1.48
C PRO A 158 -17.54 -2.62 1.47
N ILE A 159 -17.84 -1.91 2.56
CA ILE A 159 -17.61 -0.46 2.69
C ILE A 159 -16.12 -0.11 2.55
N GLU A 160 -15.23 -1.03 2.91
CA GLU A 160 -13.78 -0.80 2.85
C GLU A 160 -13.28 -0.56 1.42
N TYR A 161 -13.93 -1.12 0.42
CA TYR A 161 -13.58 -0.82 -0.97
C TYR A 161 -13.89 0.63 -1.33
N VAL A 162 -15.07 1.13 -0.94
CA VAL A 162 -15.48 2.52 -1.23
C VAL A 162 -14.61 3.52 -0.49
N LYS A 163 -14.24 3.23 0.76
CA LYS A 163 -13.31 4.06 1.53
C LYS A 163 -11.91 4.12 0.89
N SER A 164 -11.52 3.08 0.16
CA SER A 164 -10.17 2.95 -0.37
C SER A 164 -10.00 3.58 -1.74
N ALA A 165 -11.03 3.58 -2.58
CA ALA A 165 -10.92 4.08 -3.95
C ALA A 165 -12.27 4.50 -4.54
N PRO A 166 -12.32 5.55 -5.36
CA PRO A 166 -13.46 5.85 -6.23
C PRO A 166 -13.42 5.00 -7.51
N TYR A 167 -14.50 5.06 -8.29
CA TYR A 167 -14.60 4.41 -9.60
C TYR A 167 -14.26 2.91 -9.57
N LEU A 168 -14.79 2.21 -8.58
CA LEU A 168 -14.40 0.85 -8.25
C LEU A 168 -14.50 -0.13 -9.42
N LEU A 169 -15.56 -0.05 -10.22
CA LEU A 169 -15.72 -0.94 -11.37
C LEU A 169 -14.68 -0.72 -12.47
N SER A 170 -14.01 0.44 -12.49
CA SER A 170 -12.91 0.70 -13.43
C SER A 170 -11.58 0.14 -12.95
N PHE A 171 -11.31 0.16 -11.65
CA PHE A 171 -9.99 -0.15 -11.09
C PHE A 171 -9.93 -1.50 -10.37
N MET A 172 -11.05 -1.96 -9.81
CA MET A 172 -11.12 -3.21 -9.07
C MET A 172 -10.93 -4.42 -9.98
N ASN A 173 -10.13 -5.38 -9.51
CA ASN A 173 -9.90 -6.66 -10.17
C ASN A 173 -10.03 -7.80 -9.15
N TYR A 174 -11.19 -7.83 -8.47
CA TYR A 174 -11.50 -8.80 -7.43
C TYR A 174 -12.76 -9.59 -7.80
N ARG A 175 -12.97 -10.76 -7.20
CA ARG A 175 -14.13 -11.65 -7.41
C ARG A 175 -15.49 -10.93 -7.30
N VAL A 176 -15.58 -9.87 -6.49
CA VAL A 176 -16.81 -9.06 -6.38
C VAL A 176 -17.16 -8.41 -7.72
N LYS A 177 -16.17 -7.89 -8.44
CA LYS A 177 -16.40 -7.33 -9.79
C LYS A 177 -16.89 -8.40 -10.76
N ASP A 178 -16.28 -9.57 -10.75
CA ASP A 178 -16.67 -10.66 -11.65
C ASP A 178 -18.12 -11.06 -11.39
N LYS A 179 -18.53 -11.19 -10.12
CA LYS A 179 -19.93 -11.45 -9.75
C LYS A 179 -20.90 -10.37 -10.22
N ILE A 180 -20.48 -9.09 -10.14
CA ILE A 180 -21.31 -7.97 -10.64
C ILE A 180 -21.44 -8.05 -12.15
N VAL A 181 -20.35 -8.27 -12.88
CA VAL A 181 -20.34 -8.38 -14.34
C VAL A 181 -21.20 -9.55 -14.79
N ASP A 182 -21.00 -10.73 -14.23
CA ASP A 182 -21.79 -11.94 -14.55
C ASP A 182 -23.27 -11.74 -14.29
N ALA A 183 -23.65 -11.06 -13.20
CA ALA A 183 -25.05 -10.80 -12.88
C ALA A 183 -25.67 -9.76 -13.82
N LEU A 184 -24.93 -8.70 -14.17
CA LEU A 184 -25.36 -7.71 -15.15
C LEU A 184 -25.58 -8.33 -16.54
N GLU A 185 -24.66 -9.20 -16.99
CA GLU A 185 -24.79 -9.91 -18.26
C GLU A 185 -26.02 -10.83 -18.28
N LYS A 186 -26.29 -11.52 -17.17
CA LYS A 186 -27.47 -12.40 -17.06
C LYS A 186 -28.80 -11.63 -17.04
N GLN A 187 -28.82 -10.46 -16.38
CA GLN A 187 -30.05 -9.65 -16.28
C GLN A 187 -30.25 -8.74 -17.49
N GLY A 188 -29.17 -8.33 -18.15
CA GLY A 188 -29.21 -7.40 -19.29
C GLY A 188 -29.59 -5.96 -18.91
N ASP A 189 -29.61 -5.62 -17.63
CA ASP A 189 -29.99 -4.28 -17.13
C ASP A 189 -28.76 -3.51 -16.60
N TYR A 190 -28.29 -2.57 -17.40
CA TYR A 190 -27.12 -1.73 -17.10
C TYR A 190 -27.49 -0.31 -16.60
N ARG A 191 -28.78 0.01 -16.44
CA ARG A 191 -29.25 1.38 -16.15
C ARG A 191 -28.59 2.00 -14.93
N LEU A 192 -28.44 1.27 -13.82
CA LEU A 192 -27.82 1.78 -12.61
C LEU A 192 -26.34 2.12 -12.82
N VAL A 193 -25.62 1.32 -13.60
CA VAL A 193 -24.21 1.57 -13.93
C VAL A 193 -24.07 2.74 -14.90
N GLU A 194 -24.98 2.84 -15.89
CA GLU A 194 -24.99 3.93 -16.87
C GLU A 194 -25.33 5.29 -16.26
N GLN A 195 -26.24 5.30 -15.31
CA GLN A 195 -26.66 6.53 -14.60
C GLN A 195 -25.66 6.93 -13.51
N SER A 196 -24.85 6.02 -13.00
CA SER A 196 -23.89 6.30 -11.95
C SER A 196 -22.81 7.27 -12.40
N THR A 197 -22.46 8.17 -11.49
CA THR A 197 -21.33 9.10 -11.66
C THR A 197 -20.08 8.66 -10.89
N SER A 198 -20.21 7.64 -10.03
CA SER A 198 -19.15 7.22 -9.11
C SER A 198 -18.58 5.82 -9.40
N MET A 199 -19.33 4.94 -10.06
CA MET A 199 -18.92 3.53 -10.26
C MET A 199 -17.88 3.36 -11.36
N LEU A 200 -18.03 4.10 -12.47
CA LEU A 200 -17.20 3.96 -13.66
C LEU A 200 -16.55 5.28 -14.09
N LEU A 201 -15.30 5.19 -14.47
CA LEU A 201 -14.58 6.28 -15.10
C LEU A 201 -14.93 6.33 -16.60
N ARG A 202 -15.62 7.38 -17.04
CA ARG A 202 -16.13 7.47 -18.40
C ARG A 202 -15.05 7.92 -19.37
N ARG A 203 -14.81 7.11 -20.40
CA ARG A 203 -13.83 7.37 -21.46
C ARG A 203 -14.07 8.71 -22.17
N THR A 204 -15.33 9.11 -22.34
CA THR A 204 -15.70 10.38 -22.94
C THR A 204 -15.19 11.59 -22.16
N ARG A 205 -15.25 11.54 -20.82
CA ARG A 205 -14.69 12.59 -19.96
C ARG A 205 -13.17 12.67 -20.06
N ILE A 206 -12.51 11.49 -20.05
CA ILE A 206 -11.05 11.38 -20.18
C ILE A 206 -10.61 11.99 -21.51
N ASN A 207 -11.23 11.61 -22.63
CA ASN A 207 -10.86 12.08 -23.94
C ASN A 207 -11.07 13.60 -24.13
N ARG A 208 -11.95 14.19 -23.36
CA ARG A 208 -12.23 15.63 -23.39
C ARG A 208 -11.41 16.43 -22.38
N TYR A 209 -10.54 15.77 -21.61
CA TYR A 209 -9.80 16.40 -20.50
C TYR A 209 -10.72 17.14 -19.51
N GLU A 210 -11.90 16.60 -19.26
CA GLU A 210 -12.82 17.15 -18.26
C GLU A 210 -12.29 16.89 -16.85
N LYS A 211 -12.58 17.80 -15.91
CA LYS A 211 -12.27 17.57 -14.51
C LYS A 211 -13.02 16.32 -14.02
N ILE A 212 -12.28 15.33 -13.52
CA ILE A 212 -12.83 14.12 -12.91
C ILE A 212 -13.07 14.41 -11.42
N PRO A 213 -14.31 14.26 -10.91
CA PRO A 213 -14.57 14.37 -9.48
C PRO A 213 -13.79 13.34 -8.70
N CYS A 214 -13.32 13.67 -7.51
CA CYS A 214 -12.57 12.71 -6.68
C CYS A 214 -13.47 11.57 -6.18
N ASN A 215 -14.72 11.85 -5.85
CA ASN A 215 -15.70 10.88 -5.31
C ASN A 215 -15.17 10.05 -4.13
N ASN A 216 -14.16 10.56 -3.44
CA ASN A 216 -13.53 9.93 -2.30
C ASN A 216 -12.75 10.98 -1.50
N GLY A 217 -13.04 11.12 -0.22
CA GLY A 217 -12.46 12.15 0.64
C GLY A 217 -10.93 12.02 0.76
N ARG A 218 -10.40 10.80 0.83
CA ARG A 218 -8.94 10.58 0.89
C ARG A 218 -8.24 11.04 -0.39
N LEU A 219 -8.82 10.76 -1.55
CA LEU A 219 -8.29 11.24 -2.83
C LEU A 219 -8.40 12.76 -2.93
N GLN A 220 -9.50 13.35 -2.43
CA GLN A 220 -9.66 14.80 -2.40
C GLN A 220 -8.59 15.47 -1.54
N THR A 221 -8.29 14.92 -0.37
CA THR A 221 -7.21 15.41 0.51
C THR A 221 -5.87 15.33 -0.20
N LEU A 222 -5.55 14.20 -0.83
CA LEU A 222 -4.32 14.03 -1.62
C LEU A 222 -4.23 15.07 -2.75
N PHE A 223 -5.32 15.32 -3.47
CA PHE A 223 -5.35 16.30 -4.55
C PHE A 223 -5.23 17.74 -4.04
N ASN A 224 -5.84 18.06 -2.90
CA ASN A 224 -5.70 19.36 -2.27
C ASN A 224 -4.25 19.63 -1.88
N GLU A 225 -3.55 18.64 -1.36
CA GLU A 225 -2.12 18.75 -1.04
C GLU A 225 -1.23 18.82 -2.29
N ALA A 226 -1.44 17.92 -3.25
CA ALA A 226 -0.60 17.81 -4.43
C ALA A 226 -0.79 18.97 -5.43
N PHE A 227 -2.02 19.46 -5.57
CA PHE A 227 -2.40 20.46 -6.58
C PHE A 227 -2.92 21.77 -5.98
N SER A 228 -2.49 22.11 -4.77
CA SER A 228 -2.92 23.36 -4.13
C SER A 228 -2.55 24.58 -5.00
N ARG A 229 -3.41 25.59 -4.98
CA ARG A 229 -3.19 26.85 -5.75
C ARG A 229 -1.92 27.58 -5.34
N GLU A 230 -1.44 27.35 -4.13
CA GLU A 230 -0.22 27.94 -3.59
C GLU A 230 1.07 27.34 -4.19
N ARG A 231 0.96 26.15 -4.78
CA ARG A 231 2.08 25.40 -5.38
C ARG A 231 2.02 25.46 -6.92
N ASN A 232 2.19 26.65 -7.46
CA ASN A 232 2.16 26.86 -8.91
C ASN A 232 3.23 26.02 -9.63
N GLY A 233 2.80 25.05 -10.44
CA GLY A 233 3.67 24.16 -11.21
C GLY A 233 4.05 22.87 -10.51
N ALA A 234 3.49 22.57 -9.31
CA ALA A 234 3.75 21.32 -8.59
C ALA A 234 3.35 20.09 -9.42
N GLU A 235 2.33 20.17 -10.26
CA GLU A 235 1.92 19.12 -11.18
C GLU A 235 3.02 18.71 -12.17
N LEU A 236 3.95 19.59 -12.50
CA LEU A 236 5.11 19.27 -13.35
C LEU A 236 6.17 18.47 -12.62
N LEU A 237 6.15 18.47 -11.28
CA LEU A 237 7.12 17.77 -10.45
C LEU A 237 6.76 16.30 -10.19
N LEU A 238 5.56 15.86 -10.56
CA LEU A 238 5.12 14.48 -10.31
C LEU A 238 6.00 13.45 -11.02
N TRP A 239 6.48 13.74 -12.21
CA TRP A 239 7.32 12.84 -13.02
C TRP A 239 8.82 12.96 -12.73
N ILE A 240 9.20 13.90 -11.87
CA ILE A 240 10.60 14.10 -11.50
C ILE A 240 10.90 13.18 -10.29
N PRO A 241 12.03 12.45 -10.32
CA PRO A 241 12.44 11.62 -9.18
C PRO A 241 12.50 12.41 -7.88
N ALA A 242 12.17 11.75 -6.75
CA ALA A 242 12.21 12.38 -5.43
C ALA A 242 13.63 12.63 -4.89
N SER A 243 14.66 12.52 -5.72
CA SER A 243 16.04 12.77 -5.37
C SER A 243 16.29 14.26 -5.13
N ARG A 244 17.11 14.57 -4.12
CA ARG A 244 17.54 15.95 -3.85
C ARG A 244 18.46 16.42 -4.96
N PRO A 245 18.20 17.58 -5.63
CA PRO A 245 19.05 18.07 -6.69
C PRO A 245 20.41 18.53 -6.12
N TYR A 246 21.48 18.17 -6.79
CA TYR A 246 22.86 18.58 -6.44
C TYR A 246 23.25 19.96 -7.00
N TYR A 247 22.36 20.56 -7.77
CA TYR A 247 22.55 21.87 -8.43
C TYR A 247 21.50 22.86 -7.95
N SER A 248 21.77 24.15 -8.15
CA SER A 248 20.82 25.20 -7.83
C SER A 248 19.56 25.04 -8.68
N THR A 249 18.43 24.98 -8.02
CA THR A 249 17.13 24.84 -8.69
C THR A 249 16.68 26.18 -9.27
N LYS A 250 16.15 26.15 -10.49
CA LYS A 250 15.60 27.34 -11.21
C LYS A 250 14.22 27.02 -11.74
N SER A 251 13.49 28.04 -12.20
CA SER A 251 12.18 27.90 -12.85
C SER A 251 11.13 27.28 -11.93
N VAL A 252 10.52 26.15 -12.33
CA VAL A 252 9.47 25.45 -11.58
C VAL A 252 9.91 25.07 -10.17
N PHE A 253 11.16 24.67 -10.01
CA PHE A 253 11.72 24.26 -8.70
C PHE A 253 11.82 25.43 -7.73
N ASP A 254 12.19 26.62 -8.19
CA ASP A 254 12.33 27.79 -7.33
C ASP A 254 11.01 28.22 -6.70
N LYS A 255 9.92 28.08 -7.45
CA LYS A 255 8.57 28.42 -7.00
C LYS A 255 8.00 27.36 -6.05
N ASN A 256 8.56 26.16 -6.06
CA ASN A 256 8.06 25.00 -5.31
C ASN A 256 9.07 24.43 -4.31
N LYS A 257 9.88 25.29 -3.67
CA LYS A 257 10.93 24.88 -2.72
C LYS A 257 10.41 24.02 -1.54
N GLY A 258 9.17 24.24 -1.13
CA GLY A 258 8.52 23.47 -0.06
C GLY A 258 7.77 22.22 -0.54
N TYR A 259 7.80 21.91 -1.84
CA TYR A 259 7.11 20.73 -2.36
C TYR A 259 7.85 19.45 -2.00
N SER A 260 7.13 18.48 -1.45
CA SER A 260 7.62 17.14 -1.23
C SER A 260 6.69 16.11 -1.87
N LYS A 261 7.23 14.97 -2.25
CA LYS A 261 6.46 13.83 -2.75
C LYS A 261 5.71 13.16 -1.61
N THR A 262 4.45 12.85 -1.84
CA THR A 262 3.62 12.08 -0.90
C THR A 262 3.76 10.60 -1.19
N LEU A 263 4.03 9.81 -0.16
CA LEU A 263 4.02 8.34 -0.22
C LEU A 263 2.65 7.85 0.20
N VAL A 264 2.02 7.04 -0.65
CA VAL A 264 0.72 6.44 -0.37
C VAL A 264 0.90 4.93 -0.20
N PHE A 265 0.46 4.42 0.94
CA PHE A 265 0.48 3.00 1.25
C PHE A 265 -0.94 2.44 1.26
N SER A 266 -1.12 1.28 0.68
CA SER A 266 -2.38 0.56 0.70
C SER A 266 -2.16 -0.94 0.65
N SER A 267 -2.99 -1.69 1.37
CA SER A 267 -3.09 -3.14 1.25
C SER A 267 -3.90 -3.59 0.02
N TRP A 268 -4.65 -2.67 -0.60
CA TRP A 268 -5.46 -2.97 -1.78
C TRP A 268 -4.69 -2.77 -3.07
N GLU A 269 -4.59 -3.79 -3.91
CA GLU A 269 -3.88 -3.76 -5.20
C GLU A 269 -4.43 -2.68 -6.16
N MET A 270 -5.72 -2.41 -6.11
CA MET A 270 -6.37 -1.42 -6.98
C MET A 270 -5.97 0.03 -6.66
N VAL A 271 -5.62 0.34 -5.39
CA VAL A 271 -5.39 1.72 -4.93
C VAL A 271 -4.17 2.36 -5.59
N PRO A 272 -2.99 1.71 -5.68
CA PRO A 272 -1.86 2.29 -6.40
C PRO A 272 -2.15 2.59 -7.86
N ARG A 273 -2.87 1.72 -8.56
CA ARG A 273 -3.27 1.93 -9.96
C ARG A 273 -4.20 3.13 -10.11
N MET A 274 -5.21 3.22 -9.24
CA MET A 274 -6.18 4.29 -9.23
C MET A 274 -5.51 5.64 -8.95
N ILE A 275 -4.67 5.71 -7.90
CA ILE A 275 -3.97 6.95 -7.55
C ILE A 275 -3.03 7.37 -8.67
N ALA A 276 -2.20 6.45 -9.19
CA ALA A 276 -1.30 6.75 -10.30
C ALA A 276 -2.07 7.29 -11.53
N GLY A 277 -3.15 6.61 -11.91
CA GLY A 277 -3.96 7.01 -13.07
C GLY A 277 -4.63 8.37 -12.89
N LEU A 278 -5.35 8.57 -11.78
CA LEU A 278 -6.09 9.81 -11.56
C LEU A 278 -5.18 11.02 -11.27
N THR A 279 -4.07 10.79 -10.53
CA THR A 279 -3.11 11.86 -10.24
C THR A 279 -2.35 12.30 -11.49
N SER A 280 -1.92 11.33 -12.33
CA SER A 280 -1.27 11.65 -13.61
C SER A 280 -2.21 12.37 -14.55
N TYR A 281 -3.47 11.90 -14.65
CA TYR A 281 -4.49 12.57 -15.45
C TYR A 281 -4.73 14.02 -15.00
N GLU A 282 -4.89 14.27 -13.71
CA GLU A 282 -5.13 15.60 -13.17
C GLU A 282 -3.92 16.51 -13.39
N ALA A 283 -2.69 16.00 -13.21
CA ALA A 283 -1.49 16.73 -13.50
C ALA A 283 -1.38 17.11 -14.98
N GLU A 284 -1.66 16.19 -15.89
CA GLU A 284 -1.68 16.41 -17.34
C GLU A 284 -2.76 17.44 -17.72
N ARG A 285 -3.97 17.31 -17.15
CA ARG A 285 -5.05 18.26 -17.37
C ARG A 285 -4.70 19.69 -16.94
N LEU A 286 -4.06 19.85 -15.80
CA LEU A 286 -3.63 21.15 -15.28
C LEU A 286 -2.48 21.73 -16.11
N THR A 287 -1.56 20.90 -16.56
CA THR A 287 -0.43 21.28 -17.42
C THR A 287 -0.93 21.69 -18.81
N GLY A 288 -1.77 20.88 -19.45
CA GLY A 288 -2.36 21.15 -20.76
C GLY A 288 -3.21 22.40 -20.78
N GLY A 289 -3.95 22.68 -19.71
CA GLY A 289 -4.71 23.94 -19.57
C GLY A 289 -3.84 25.17 -19.46
N ARG A 290 -2.58 25.05 -19.00
CA ARG A 290 -1.61 26.16 -18.96
C ARG A 290 -0.90 26.44 -20.30
N LEU A 291 -0.76 25.40 -21.13
CA LEU A 291 -0.14 25.53 -22.46
C LEU A 291 -1.06 26.19 -23.51
N GLY A 292 -2.30 26.48 -23.12
CA GLY A 292 -3.19 27.39 -23.86
C GLY A 292 -3.83 26.85 -25.13
N ASN A 293 -3.39 25.68 -25.65
CA ASN A 293 -3.95 25.11 -26.88
C ASN A 293 -4.21 23.59 -26.73
N ARG A 294 -5.48 23.22 -26.81
CA ARG A 294 -5.90 21.80 -26.85
C ARG A 294 -5.34 21.03 -28.04
N GLU A 295 -4.93 21.71 -29.12
CA GLU A 295 -4.32 21.08 -30.31
C GLU A 295 -2.87 20.71 -30.08
N ASP A 296 -2.10 21.52 -29.36
CA ASP A 296 -0.70 21.23 -29.01
C ASP A 296 -0.58 20.01 -28.04
N ALA A 297 -1.53 19.87 -27.13
CA ALA A 297 -1.59 18.70 -26.22
C ALA A 297 -1.92 17.37 -26.95
N LYS A 298 -2.55 17.41 -28.13
CA LYS A 298 -2.78 16.25 -29.00
C LYS A 298 -1.56 15.88 -29.82
N GLN A 299 -0.67 16.82 -30.13
CA GLN A 299 0.55 16.57 -30.91
C GLN A 299 1.71 16.05 -30.04
N MET A 300 1.61 16.14 -28.71
CA MET A 300 2.58 15.55 -27.75
C MET A 300 2.33 14.07 -27.44
N ARG A 301 1.36 13.44 -28.05
CA ARG A 301 1.09 11.99 -28.01
C ARG A 301 1.63 11.30 -29.25
#